data_ad623d4c899555f649fcf909f09e31de
#
_entry.id   ad623d4c899555f649fcf909f09e31de
#
_cell.length_a   1.000
_cell.length_b   1.000
_cell.length_c   1.000
_cell.angle_alpha   90.00
_cell.angle_beta   90.00
_cell.angle_gamma   90.00
#
_symmetry.space_group_name_H-M   'P 1'
#
loop_
_entity.id
_entity.type
_entity.pdbx_description
1 polymer ?
#
loop_
_entity_poly.entity_id
_entity_poly.type
_entity_poly.pdbx_seq_one_letter_code
_entity_poly.pdbx_strand_id
1 'polypeptide(L)'
;AQLDRLCAHHDALRAGFGEPPVDRARLIADLKEIAPFVLEYAQPVWKRLNQVRKAGARILFEGAQGVLLDVDHGTYPFVTSSNTVSGTAAAGSGLGPSAAGFVLGIVKAYTTRVGSGPFPTELEDETGQRLGERGHEFGTVTGRKRRCGWFDAVIVRQSCAVSGVTGIALTKLDVLDGFDTIKICTGYRLNGKVYDYLPAHAAEQAAVEPIYEEMPGWQETTAGARSWADLPAQAIKYITRVQELIETPVALVSTSPQREDTILVRDPFAD
;
A
#
# COMPACT_ATOMS: atom_id res chain seq x y z
N ALA A 1 -4.63 9.17 38.69
CA ALA A 1 -3.56 10.13 38.28
C ALA A 1 -3.48 10.23 36.73
N GLN A 2 -3.17 9.15 35.99
CA GLN A 2 -3.02 9.24 34.53
C GLN A 2 -4.35 9.54 33.83
N LEU A 3 -5.42 8.82 34.20
CA LEU A 3 -6.75 9.03 33.65
C LEU A 3 -7.27 10.45 33.95
N ASP A 4 -7.01 10.96 35.15
CA ASP A 4 -7.45 12.32 35.52
C ASP A 4 -6.80 13.39 34.66
N ARG A 5 -5.49 13.22 34.35
CA ARG A 5 -4.76 14.12 33.46
C ARG A 5 -5.31 14.07 32.01
N LEU A 6 -5.58 12.86 31.49
CA LEU A 6 -6.16 12.70 30.16
C LEU A 6 -7.56 13.28 30.08
N CYS A 7 -8.43 12.99 31.07
CA CYS A 7 -9.77 13.56 31.11
C CYS A 7 -9.76 15.09 31.21
N ALA A 8 -8.87 15.67 32.04
CA ALA A 8 -8.77 17.13 32.14
C ALA A 8 -8.43 17.79 30.79
N HIS A 9 -7.51 17.19 30.01
CA HIS A 9 -7.18 17.67 28.68
C HIS A 9 -8.36 17.57 27.72
N HIS A 10 -9.00 16.40 27.66
CA HIS A 10 -10.13 16.17 26.76
C HIS A 10 -11.37 16.97 27.17
N ASP A 11 -11.64 17.15 28.47
CA ASP A 11 -12.76 17.95 28.95
C ASP A 11 -12.61 19.43 28.54
N ALA A 12 -11.38 19.97 28.54
CA ALA A 12 -11.11 21.32 28.05
C ALA A 12 -11.41 21.46 26.55
N LEU A 13 -11.02 20.47 25.72
CA LEU A 13 -11.36 20.44 24.29
C LEU A 13 -12.85 20.29 24.06
N ARG A 14 -13.52 19.37 24.77
CA ARG A 14 -14.96 19.13 24.66
C ARG A 14 -15.77 20.38 25.04
N ALA A 15 -15.37 21.07 26.09
CA ALA A 15 -16.00 22.34 26.46
C ALA A 15 -15.91 23.41 25.35
N GLY A 16 -14.77 23.46 24.63
CA GLY A 16 -14.61 24.33 23.47
C GLY A 16 -15.55 24.00 22.29
N PHE A 17 -16.01 22.75 22.20
CA PHE A 17 -16.99 22.29 21.20
C PHE A 17 -18.44 22.26 21.74
N GLY A 18 -18.70 22.72 22.97
CA GLY A 18 -20.02 22.67 23.58
C GLY A 18 -20.48 21.27 24.02
N GLU A 19 -19.53 20.34 24.16
CA GLU A 19 -19.77 18.95 24.54
C GLU A 19 -19.62 18.74 26.05
N PRO A 20 -20.40 17.83 26.68
CA PRO A 20 -20.26 17.54 28.10
C PRO A 20 -18.91 16.87 28.42
N PRO A 21 -18.43 16.97 29.68
CA PRO A 21 -17.20 16.31 30.10
C PRO A 21 -17.30 14.79 30.00
N VAL A 22 -16.15 14.12 29.99
CA VAL A 22 -16.06 12.64 29.95
C VAL A 22 -16.65 12.05 31.24
N ASP A 23 -17.55 11.08 31.10
CA ASP A 23 -18.04 10.29 32.24
C ASP A 23 -16.93 9.33 32.70
N ARG A 24 -16.19 9.77 33.71
CA ARG A 24 -15.03 9.04 34.25
C ARG A 24 -15.43 7.76 34.94
N ALA A 25 -16.58 7.73 35.59
CA ALA A 25 -17.04 6.55 36.33
C ALA A 25 -17.37 5.41 35.34
N ARG A 26 -18.10 5.74 34.29
CA ARG A 26 -18.39 4.82 33.21
C ARG A 26 -17.11 4.33 32.51
N LEU A 27 -16.22 5.24 32.15
CA LEU A 27 -14.96 4.88 31.49
C LEU A 27 -14.11 3.92 32.34
N ILE A 28 -14.05 4.14 33.67
CA ILE A 28 -13.35 3.24 34.58
C ILE A 28 -14.03 1.86 34.65
N ALA A 29 -15.36 1.82 34.65
CA ALA A 29 -16.11 0.56 34.68
C ALA A 29 -15.84 -0.23 33.39
N ASP A 30 -15.97 0.41 32.23
CA ASP A 30 -15.72 -0.22 30.91
C ASP A 30 -14.27 -0.75 30.81
N LEU A 31 -13.27 0.03 31.25
CA LEU A 31 -11.88 -0.42 31.27
C LEU A 31 -11.63 -1.59 32.20
N LYS A 32 -12.27 -1.62 33.38
CA LYS A 32 -12.16 -2.76 34.31
C LYS A 32 -12.80 -4.03 33.76
N GLU A 33 -13.87 -3.92 32.99
CA GLU A 33 -14.55 -5.03 32.34
C GLU A 33 -13.67 -5.69 31.29
N ILE A 34 -13.01 -4.90 30.42
CA ILE A 34 -12.18 -5.44 29.36
C ILE A 34 -10.75 -5.82 29.80
N ALA A 35 -10.26 -5.28 30.92
CA ALA A 35 -8.87 -5.45 31.36
C ALA A 35 -8.45 -6.94 31.55
N PRO A 36 -9.26 -7.84 32.14
CA PRO A 36 -8.88 -9.24 32.28
C PRO A 36 -8.58 -9.88 30.94
N PHE A 37 -9.41 -9.64 29.92
CA PHE A 37 -9.21 -10.16 28.56
C PHE A 37 -7.91 -9.63 27.94
N VAL A 38 -7.66 -8.32 28.02
CA VAL A 38 -6.45 -7.70 27.44
C VAL A 38 -5.19 -8.17 28.14
N LEU A 39 -5.24 -8.33 29.48
CA LEU A 39 -4.07 -8.72 30.28
C LEU A 39 -3.57 -10.15 29.98
N GLU A 40 -4.41 -11.03 29.48
CA GLU A 40 -3.99 -12.37 29.03
C GLU A 40 -2.93 -12.31 27.91
N TYR A 41 -2.98 -11.25 27.08
CA TYR A 41 -2.06 -11.04 25.95
C TYR A 41 -0.90 -10.09 26.29
N ALA A 42 -0.91 -9.48 27.48
CA ALA A 42 0.08 -8.48 27.85
C ALA A 42 1.44 -9.15 28.16
N GLN A 43 2.43 -8.85 27.33
CA GLN A 43 3.81 -9.33 27.50
C GLN A 43 4.80 -8.35 26.86
N PRO A 44 6.08 -8.39 27.24
CA PRO A 44 7.13 -7.63 26.57
C PRO A 44 7.33 -8.11 25.12
N VAL A 45 6.69 -7.46 24.15
CA VAL A 45 6.64 -7.90 22.74
C VAL A 45 8.04 -8.06 22.16
N TRP A 46 8.95 -7.08 22.38
CA TRP A 46 10.33 -7.16 21.91
C TRP A 46 11.06 -8.42 22.40
N LYS A 47 10.83 -8.81 23.65
CA LYS A 47 11.43 -10.04 24.25
C LYS A 47 10.87 -11.29 23.58
N ARG A 48 9.55 -11.35 23.45
CA ARG A 48 8.86 -12.49 22.81
C ARG A 48 9.32 -12.68 21.37
N LEU A 49 9.34 -11.61 20.58
CA LEU A 49 9.76 -11.66 19.17
C LEU A 49 11.24 -12.07 19.03
N ASN A 50 12.13 -11.58 19.89
CA ASN A 50 13.52 -12.02 19.87
C ASN A 50 13.69 -13.50 20.26
N GLN A 51 12.89 -14.02 21.20
CA GLN A 51 12.88 -15.44 21.52
C GLN A 51 12.42 -16.31 20.35
N VAL A 52 11.31 -15.92 19.70
CA VAL A 52 10.74 -16.60 18.54
C VAL A 52 11.75 -16.63 17.38
N ARG A 53 12.39 -15.48 17.10
CA ARG A 53 13.42 -15.35 16.07
C ARG A 53 14.64 -16.24 16.35
N LYS A 54 15.14 -16.24 17.59
CA LYS A 54 16.27 -17.07 18.00
C LYS A 54 15.95 -18.59 17.92
N ALA A 55 14.68 -18.95 18.06
CA ALA A 55 14.21 -20.31 17.88
C ALA A 55 14.04 -20.71 16.39
N GLY A 56 14.38 -19.82 15.44
CA GLY A 56 14.29 -20.09 13.99
C GLY A 56 12.86 -20.03 13.44
N ALA A 57 11.90 -19.51 14.18
CA ALA A 57 10.53 -19.38 13.68
C ALA A 57 10.40 -18.23 12.72
N ARG A 58 9.50 -18.37 11.73
CA ARG A 58 9.16 -17.32 10.76
C ARG A 58 8.24 -16.29 11.40
N ILE A 59 8.51 -15.01 11.15
CA ILE A 59 7.69 -13.89 11.61
C ILE A 59 7.24 -13.11 10.37
N LEU A 60 5.92 -12.96 10.21
CA LEU A 60 5.33 -12.11 9.18
C LEU A 60 4.90 -10.79 9.82
N PHE A 61 5.38 -9.68 9.28
CA PHE A 61 4.88 -8.35 9.58
C PHE A 61 3.96 -7.89 8.46
N GLU A 62 2.70 -7.68 8.77
CA GLU A 62 1.72 -7.17 7.84
C GLU A 62 1.49 -5.68 8.12
N GLY A 63 1.81 -4.84 7.14
CA GLY A 63 1.52 -3.41 7.18
C GLY A 63 0.08 -3.10 6.77
N ALA A 64 -0.33 -1.87 6.99
CA ALA A 64 -1.61 -1.34 6.55
C ALA A 64 -1.39 -0.08 5.69
N GLN A 65 -2.44 0.34 4.96
CA GLN A 65 -2.44 1.48 4.05
C GLN A 65 -1.45 1.30 2.88
N GLY A 66 -0.63 2.32 2.59
CA GLY A 66 0.35 2.29 1.51
C GLY A 66 1.35 3.44 1.65
N VAL A 67 2.50 3.34 0.98
CA VAL A 67 3.63 4.26 1.12
C VAL A 67 3.25 5.71 0.85
N LEU A 68 2.38 5.97 -0.15
CA LEU A 68 1.93 7.35 -0.44
C LEU A 68 1.02 7.95 0.65
N LEU A 69 0.56 7.14 1.60
CA LEU A 69 -0.21 7.58 2.77
C LEU A 69 0.65 7.68 4.04
N ASP A 70 1.95 7.40 3.96
CA ASP A 70 2.88 7.54 5.09
C ASP A 70 2.96 9.00 5.53
N VAL A 71 2.94 9.25 6.85
CA VAL A 71 2.90 10.60 7.41
C VAL A 71 4.15 11.41 7.08
N ASP A 72 5.31 10.77 6.91
CA ASP A 72 6.59 11.43 6.63
C ASP A 72 6.99 11.34 5.14
N HIS A 73 6.69 10.23 4.48
CA HIS A 73 7.14 9.93 3.11
C HIS A 73 6.03 9.99 2.07
N GLY A 74 4.77 10.17 2.50
CA GLY A 74 3.61 10.22 1.62
C GLY A 74 3.32 11.60 1.03
N THR A 75 2.17 11.70 0.39
CA THR A 75 1.68 12.92 -0.27
C THR A 75 1.00 13.86 0.73
N TYR A 76 1.74 14.39 1.67
CA TYR A 76 1.23 15.31 2.70
C TYR A 76 0.51 16.53 2.08
N PRO A 77 -0.66 16.99 2.60
CA PRO A 77 -1.33 16.52 3.82
C PRO A 77 -2.30 15.34 3.65
N PHE A 78 -2.35 14.72 2.48
CA PHE A 78 -3.27 13.61 2.16
C PHE A 78 -2.66 12.26 2.56
N VAL A 79 -2.42 12.11 3.86
CA VAL A 79 -1.74 10.97 4.48
C VAL A 79 -2.53 10.41 5.65
N THR A 80 -2.14 9.24 6.16
CA THR A 80 -2.62 8.73 7.45
C THR A 80 -1.81 9.34 8.61
N SER A 81 -2.22 9.09 9.83
CA SER A 81 -1.54 9.57 11.05
C SER A 81 -0.39 8.68 11.51
N SER A 82 0.03 7.73 10.70
CA SER A 82 1.08 6.76 11.04
C SER A 82 2.08 6.58 9.90
N ASN A 83 3.25 6.04 10.22
CA ASN A 83 4.18 5.55 9.23
C ASN A 83 3.69 4.21 8.67
N THR A 84 3.82 4.02 7.37
CA THR A 84 3.37 2.83 6.62
C THR A 84 4.50 2.10 5.90
N VAL A 85 5.70 2.68 5.91
CA VAL A 85 6.91 2.07 5.33
C VAL A 85 7.38 0.85 6.14
N SER A 86 8.04 -0.10 5.51
CA SER A 86 8.45 -1.36 6.13
C SER A 86 9.32 -1.20 7.38
N GLY A 87 10.14 -0.14 7.44
CA GLY A 87 10.99 0.17 8.60
C GLY A 87 10.21 0.31 9.91
N THR A 88 8.93 0.66 9.84
CA THR A 88 8.04 0.77 10.99
C THR A 88 7.82 -0.58 11.70
N ALA A 89 7.93 -1.69 10.99
CA ALA A 89 7.84 -3.02 11.59
C ALA A 89 8.90 -3.24 12.68
N ALA A 90 10.14 -2.83 12.42
CA ALA A 90 11.21 -2.89 13.41
C ALA A 90 10.98 -1.92 14.58
N ALA A 91 10.72 -0.64 14.28
CA ALA A 91 10.50 0.39 15.30
C ALA A 91 9.27 0.10 16.18
N GLY A 92 8.15 -0.29 15.58
CA GLY A 92 6.89 -0.56 16.29
C GLY A 92 6.90 -1.84 17.11
N SER A 93 7.65 -2.86 16.70
CA SER A 93 7.74 -4.14 17.41
C SER A 93 8.87 -4.21 18.43
N GLY A 94 9.80 -3.24 18.41
CA GLY A 94 10.99 -3.23 19.25
C GLY A 94 12.07 -4.25 18.84
N LEU A 95 12.05 -4.68 17.57
CA LEU A 95 13.14 -5.43 16.97
C LEU A 95 14.20 -4.48 16.39
N GLY A 96 15.43 -4.97 16.26
CA GLY A 96 16.47 -4.20 15.57
C GLY A 96 16.18 -4.09 14.07
N PRO A 97 16.70 -3.06 13.37
CA PRO A 97 16.42 -2.82 11.95
C PRO A 97 16.83 -3.99 11.04
N SER A 98 17.83 -4.77 11.43
CA SER A 98 18.27 -5.99 10.72
C SER A 98 17.32 -7.18 10.88
N ALA A 99 16.21 -7.03 11.61
CA ALA A 99 15.23 -8.10 11.77
C ALA A 99 14.29 -8.22 10.56
N ALA A 100 14.15 -7.17 9.77
CA ALA A 100 13.43 -7.24 8.50
C ALA A 100 14.25 -8.07 7.50
N GLY A 101 13.70 -9.21 7.11
CA GLY A 101 14.24 -10.08 6.06
C GLY A 101 13.74 -9.63 4.68
N PHE A 102 13.06 -10.52 3.99
CA PHE A 102 12.44 -10.20 2.70
C PHE A 102 11.28 -9.18 2.89
N VAL A 103 11.31 -8.09 2.14
CA VAL A 103 10.23 -7.08 2.13
C VAL A 103 9.44 -7.24 0.85
N LEU A 104 8.21 -7.74 0.97
CA LEU A 104 7.29 -7.91 -0.14
C LEU A 104 6.41 -6.65 -0.30
N GLY A 105 6.58 -5.92 -1.40
CA GLY A 105 5.71 -4.81 -1.77
C GLY A 105 4.46 -5.31 -2.50
N ILE A 106 3.27 -4.93 -2.06
CA ILE A 106 2.02 -5.26 -2.76
C ILE A 106 1.68 -4.12 -3.71
N VAL A 107 1.63 -4.42 -5.00
CA VAL A 107 1.38 -3.44 -6.07
C VAL A 107 0.33 -3.97 -7.02
N LYS A 108 -0.61 -3.14 -7.44
CA LYS A 108 -1.56 -3.51 -8.51
C LYS A 108 -0.92 -3.30 -9.88
N ALA A 109 -1.40 -4.01 -10.88
CA ALA A 109 -1.00 -3.80 -12.28
C ALA A 109 -1.47 -2.46 -12.87
N TYR A 110 -2.16 -1.65 -12.10
CA TYR A 110 -2.59 -0.28 -12.39
C TYR A 110 -2.64 0.51 -11.07
N THR A 111 -2.83 1.81 -11.12
CA THR A 111 -2.81 2.64 -9.90
C THR A 111 -4.23 2.95 -9.42
N THR A 112 -4.43 2.95 -8.10
CA THR A 112 -5.68 3.39 -7.48
C THR A 112 -5.43 4.30 -6.30
N ARG A 113 -6.36 5.25 -6.07
CA ARG A 113 -6.33 6.12 -4.90
C ARG A 113 -7.72 6.29 -4.30
N VAL A 114 -7.79 6.31 -2.97
CA VAL A 114 -8.99 6.65 -2.22
C VAL A 114 -8.89 8.10 -1.73
N GLY A 115 -9.96 8.86 -1.91
CA GLY A 115 -10.04 10.24 -1.41
C GLY A 115 -9.24 11.25 -2.21
N SER A 116 -9.00 12.39 -1.59
CA SER A 116 -8.30 13.52 -2.19
C SER A 116 -6.78 13.30 -2.25
N GLY A 117 -6.08 14.21 -2.90
CA GLY A 117 -4.64 14.20 -3.03
C GLY A 117 -4.18 13.97 -4.47
N PRO A 118 -2.89 14.17 -4.74
CA PRO A 118 -2.34 14.08 -6.08
C PRO A 118 -2.42 12.66 -6.63
N PHE A 119 -2.74 12.57 -7.92
CA PHE A 119 -2.80 11.31 -8.64
C PHE A 119 -2.40 11.57 -10.11
N PRO A 120 -1.10 11.65 -10.42
CA PRO A 120 -0.63 12.07 -11.74
C PRO A 120 -1.17 11.24 -12.91
N THR A 121 -1.37 9.94 -12.70
CA THR A 121 -1.83 9.01 -13.74
C THR A 121 -3.33 8.74 -13.72
N GLU A 122 -4.12 9.54 -12.98
CA GLU A 122 -5.57 9.39 -12.91
C GLU A 122 -6.23 9.50 -14.28
N LEU A 123 -7.25 8.69 -14.50
CA LEU A 123 -8.05 8.63 -15.73
C LEU A 123 -9.51 8.90 -15.38
N GLU A 124 -10.01 10.04 -15.83
CA GLU A 124 -11.41 10.46 -15.67
C GLU A 124 -12.28 10.10 -16.88
N ASP A 125 -11.77 9.18 -17.71
CA ASP A 125 -12.38 8.72 -18.96
C ASP A 125 -12.95 7.28 -18.85
N GLU A 126 -13.40 6.74 -19.98
CA GLU A 126 -13.91 5.37 -20.09
C GLU A 126 -12.88 4.31 -19.67
N THR A 127 -11.59 4.58 -19.84
CA THR A 127 -10.52 3.68 -19.41
C THR A 127 -10.46 3.59 -17.89
N GLY A 128 -10.48 4.74 -17.21
CA GLY A 128 -10.52 4.80 -15.74
C GLY A 128 -11.78 4.14 -15.17
N GLN A 129 -12.93 4.33 -15.84
CA GLN A 129 -14.18 3.67 -15.46
C GLN A 129 -14.04 2.14 -15.60
N ARG A 130 -13.52 1.65 -16.73
CA ARG A 130 -13.33 0.22 -17.02
C ARG A 130 -12.38 -0.44 -15.98
N LEU A 131 -11.27 0.22 -15.61
CA LEU A 131 -10.36 -0.24 -14.57
C LEU A 131 -11.09 -0.36 -13.22
N GLY A 132 -11.89 0.65 -12.86
CA GLY A 132 -12.66 0.68 -11.61
C GLY A 132 -13.71 -0.42 -11.50
N GLU A 133 -14.46 -0.65 -12.57
CA GLU A 133 -15.52 -1.67 -12.63
C GLU A 133 -14.94 -3.08 -12.61
N ARG A 134 -13.97 -3.38 -13.48
CA ARG A 134 -13.32 -4.70 -13.54
C ARG A 134 -12.53 -5.02 -12.27
N GLY A 135 -11.86 -4.01 -11.73
CA GLY A 135 -11.08 -4.14 -10.51
C GLY A 135 -11.94 -4.15 -9.24
N HIS A 136 -13.27 -3.97 -9.32
CA HIS A 136 -14.14 -3.79 -8.15
C HIS A 136 -13.58 -2.74 -7.18
N GLU A 137 -13.16 -1.59 -7.72
CA GLU A 137 -12.47 -0.56 -6.96
C GLU A 137 -13.46 0.31 -6.16
N PHE A 138 -13.97 -0.31 -5.10
CA PHE A 138 -14.85 0.33 -4.11
C PHE A 138 -14.31 0.12 -2.70
N GLY A 139 -14.54 1.10 -1.83
CA GLY A 139 -14.16 0.98 -0.42
C GLY A 139 -15.01 -0.08 0.28
N THR A 140 -14.37 -1.05 0.93
CA THR A 140 -15.03 -2.19 1.59
C THR A 140 -16.06 -1.75 2.64
N VAL A 141 -15.75 -0.70 3.39
CA VAL A 141 -16.63 -0.19 4.49
C VAL A 141 -17.58 0.88 3.98
N THR A 142 -17.09 1.80 3.16
CA THR A 142 -17.85 3.01 2.75
C THR A 142 -18.55 2.86 1.41
N GLY A 143 -18.24 1.82 0.62
CA GLY A 143 -18.73 1.67 -0.76
C GLY A 143 -18.24 2.77 -1.72
N ARG A 144 -17.37 3.68 -1.27
CA ARG A 144 -16.91 4.81 -2.07
C ARG A 144 -16.03 4.31 -3.22
N LYS A 145 -16.31 4.80 -4.44
CA LYS A 145 -15.51 4.52 -5.63
C LYS A 145 -14.08 5.02 -5.44
N ARG A 146 -13.10 4.20 -5.80
CA ARG A 146 -11.69 4.58 -5.90
C ARG A 146 -11.41 5.21 -7.24
N ARG A 147 -10.52 6.20 -7.25
CA ARG A 147 -9.92 6.79 -8.45
C ARG A 147 -8.99 5.76 -9.06
N CYS A 148 -8.96 5.66 -10.40
CA CYS A 148 -8.14 4.68 -11.11
C CYS A 148 -7.28 5.38 -12.16
N GLY A 149 -6.12 4.80 -12.47
CA GLY A 149 -5.22 5.31 -13.48
C GLY A 149 -4.21 4.27 -13.94
N TRP A 150 -3.43 4.60 -14.96
CA TRP A 150 -2.38 3.74 -15.44
C TRP A 150 -1.30 3.49 -14.38
N PHE A 151 -0.54 2.42 -14.55
CA PHE A 151 0.57 2.07 -13.67
C PHE A 151 1.59 3.21 -13.63
N ASP A 152 1.98 3.62 -12.42
CA ASP A 152 2.95 4.68 -12.21
C ASP A 152 4.27 4.10 -11.69
N ALA A 153 5.20 3.86 -12.61
CA ALA A 153 6.49 3.28 -12.27
C ALA A 153 7.36 4.22 -11.44
N VAL A 154 7.17 5.54 -11.55
CA VAL A 154 7.95 6.53 -10.80
C VAL A 154 7.67 6.43 -9.31
N ILE A 155 6.38 6.50 -8.92
CA ILE A 155 6.01 6.42 -7.50
C ILE A 155 6.20 5.01 -6.93
N VAL A 156 6.05 3.96 -7.74
CA VAL A 156 6.31 2.58 -7.28
C VAL A 156 7.81 2.39 -7.03
N ARG A 157 8.69 2.82 -7.93
CA ARG A 157 10.15 2.78 -7.72
C ARG A 157 10.56 3.57 -6.46
N GLN A 158 10.05 4.78 -6.29
CA GLN A 158 10.29 5.58 -5.08
C GLN A 158 9.81 4.85 -3.82
N SER A 159 8.62 4.24 -3.87
CA SER A 159 8.05 3.48 -2.76
C SER A 159 8.88 2.25 -2.41
N CYS A 160 9.39 1.54 -3.42
CA CYS A 160 10.28 0.41 -3.23
C CYS A 160 11.59 0.83 -2.55
N ALA A 161 12.19 1.93 -3.00
CA ALA A 161 13.42 2.46 -2.42
C ALA A 161 13.24 2.88 -0.95
N VAL A 162 12.20 3.66 -0.64
CA VAL A 162 11.91 4.15 0.73
C VAL A 162 11.59 3.00 1.68
N SER A 163 10.91 1.97 1.21
CA SER A 163 10.53 0.81 2.02
C SER A 163 11.54 -0.33 1.98
N GLY A 164 12.63 -0.23 1.20
CA GLY A 164 13.59 -1.33 1.04
C GLY A 164 12.95 -2.61 0.51
N VAL A 165 12.01 -2.48 -0.43
CA VAL A 165 11.31 -3.62 -1.04
C VAL A 165 12.30 -4.47 -1.82
N THR A 166 12.30 -5.78 -1.58
CA THR A 166 13.19 -6.75 -2.23
C THR A 166 12.50 -7.60 -3.30
N GLY A 167 11.18 -7.54 -3.32
CA GLY A 167 10.36 -8.16 -4.35
C GLY A 167 8.92 -7.65 -4.26
N ILE A 168 8.19 -7.66 -5.37
CA ILE A 168 6.80 -7.24 -5.39
C ILE A 168 5.84 -8.41 -5.67
N ALA A 169 4.64 -8.31 -5.09
CA ALA A 169 3.49 -9.06 -5.53
C ALA A 169 2.68 -8.16 -6.46
N LEU A 170 2.72 -8.44 -7.76
CA LEU A 170 1.92 -7.74 -8.75
C LEU A 170 0.52 -8.35 -8.78
N THR A 171 -0.48 -7.56 -8.43
CA THR A 171 -1.85 -8.04 -8.25
C THR A 171 -2.78 -7.47 -9.32
N LYS A 172 -3.92 -8.14 -9.52
CA LYS A 172 -4.99 -7.67 -10.43
C LYS A 172 -4.54 -7.53 -11.89
N LEU A 173 -3.70 -8.44 -12.36
CA LEU A 173 -3.26 -8.46 -13.76
C LEU A 173 -4.44 -8.64 -14.71
N ASP A 174 -5.40 -9.48 -14.34
CA ASP A 174 -6.64 -9.81 -15.04
C ASP A 174 -7.52 -8.58 -15.37
N VAL A 175 -7.40 -7.52 -14.61
CA VAL A 175 -8.13 -6.26 -14.86
C VAL A 175 -7.69 -5.60 -16.17
N LEU A 176 -6.46 -5.85 -16.61
CA LEU A 176 -5.90 -5.33 -17.87
C LEU A 176 -6.23 -6.18 -19.10
N ASP A 177 -6.90 -7.32 -18.95
CA ASP A 177 -7.30 -8.17 -20.09
C ASP A 177 -8.18 -7.39 -21.08
N GLY A 178 -7.96 -7.60 -22.37
CA GLY A 178 -8.75 -7.01 -23.46
C GLY A 178 -8.53 -5.51 -23.66
N PHE A 179 -7.46 -4.90 -23.14
CA PHE A 179 -7.00 -3.60 -23.60
C PHE A 179 -6.10 -3.77 -24.82
N ASP A 180 -6.29 -2.92 -25.84
CA ASP A 180 -5.44 -2.92 -27.05
C ASP A 180 -4.07 -2.27 -26.75
N THR A 181 -4.08 -1.24 -25.91
CA THR A 181 -2.88 -0.50 -25.49
C THR A 181 -2.92 -0.29 -23.98
N ILE A 182 -1.78 -0.51 -23.34
CA ILE A 182 -1.56 -0.28 -21.92
C ILE A 182 -0.46 0.78 -21.78
N LYS A 183 -0.59 1.70 -20.84
CA LYS A 183 0.40 2.75 -20.61
C LYS A 183 1.06 2.59 -19.25
N ILE A 184 2.35 2.90 -19.19
CA ILE A 184 3.13 2.95 -17.96
C ILE A 184 3.73 4.35 -17.84
N CYS A 185 3.49 5.02 -16.73
CA CYS A 185 4.14 6.31 -16.45
C CYS A 185 5.60 6.07 -16.07
N THR A 186 6.50 6.68 -16.83
CA THR A 186 7.96 6.54 -16.68
C THR A 186 8.64 7.81 -16.18
N GLY A 187 7.94 8.93 -16.13
CA GLY A 187 8.44 10.22 -15.69
C GLY A 187 7.33 11.24 -15.58
N TYR A 188 7.67 12.43 -15.07
CA TYR A 188 6.75 13.56 -15.01
C TYR A 188 7.36 14.78 -15.69
N ARG A 189 6.51 15.56 -16.35
CA ARG A 189 6.86 16.89 -16.87
C ARG A 189 6.28 17.96 -15.97
N LEU A 190 7.10 18.93 -15.58
CA LEU A 190 6.68 20.11 -14.83
C LEU A 190 7.51 21.33 -15.27
N ASN A 191 6.85 22.40 -15.71
CA ASN A 191 7.51 23.64 -16.16
C ASN A 191 8.62 23.41 -17.20
N GLY A 192 8.39 22.49 -18.15
CA GLY A 192 9.34 22.16 -19.21
C GLY A 192 10.51 21.24 -18.79
N LYS A 193 10.59 20.85 -17.53
CA LYS A 193 11.60 19.90 -17.02
C LYS A 193 10.99 18.52 -16.83
N VAL A 194 11.81 17.49 -16.98
CA VAL A 194 11.44 16.09 -16.71
C VAL A 194 11.99 15.68 -15.36
N TYR A 195 11.15 15.03 -14.57
CA TYR A 195 11.45 14.50 -13.25
C TYR A 195 11.25 12.99 -13.24
N ASP A 196 12.14 12.27 -12.58
CA ASP A 196 12.08 10.82 -12.32
C ASP A 196 11.63 10.50 -10.88
N TYR A 197 11.08 11.47 -10.20
CA TYR A 197 10.49 11.39 -8.86
C TYR A 197 9.27 12.32 -8.76
N LEU A 198 8.38 12.05 -7.79
CA LEU A 198 7.26 12.94 -7.50
C LEU A 198 7.75 14.13 -6.66
N PRO A 199 7.56 15.39 -7.12
CA PRO A 199 7.94 16.56 -6.35
C PRO A 199 7.30 16.57 -4.95
N ALA A 200 7.97 17.17 -3.97
CA ALA A 200 7.48 17.18 -2.60
C ALA A 200 6.37 18.22 -2.35
N HIS A 201 6.37 19.32 -3.09
CA HIS A 201 5.41 20.41 -2.87
C HIS A 201 4.04 20.08 -3.47
N ALA A 202 2.96 20.20 -2.67
CA ALA A 202 1.62 19.80 -3.06
C ALA A 202 1.11 20.44 -4.36
N ALA A 203 1.42 21.72 -4.58
CA ALA A 203 1.04 22.40 -5.83
C ALA A 203 1.79 21.85 -7.05
N GLU A 204 3.05 21.45 -6.90
CA GLU A 204 3.83 20.79 -7.95
C GLU A 204 3.30 19.38 -8.23
N GLN A 205 2.98 18.61 -7.17
CA GLN A 205 2.36 17.29 -7.32
C GLN A 205 1.04 17.34 -8.08
N ALA A 206 0.26 18.41 -7.91
CA ALA A 206 -1.00 18.61 -8.64
C ALA A 206 -0.80 19.07 -10.09
N ALA A 207 0.37 19.63 -10.42
CA ALA A 207 0.67 20.23 -11.72
C ALA A 207 1.54 19.37 -12.63
N VAL A 208 2.07 18.24 -12.13
CA VAL A 208 2.87 17.34 -12.96
C VAL A 208 2.02 16.67 -14.03
N GLU A 209 2.59 16.53 -15.23
CA GLU A 209 2.02 15.81 -16.35
C GLU A 209 2.75 14.47 -16.50
N PRO A 210 2.06 13.32 -16.50
CA PRO A 210 2.70 12.03 -16.66
C PRO A 210 3.26 11.85 -18.07
N ILE A 211 4.45 11.28 -18.16
CA ILE A 211 5.08 10.83 -19.40
C ILE A 211 4.86 9.33 -19.50
N TYR A 212 4.20 8.90 -20.57
CA TYR A 212 3.84 7.50 -20.75
C TYR A 212 4.72 6.79 -21.78
N GLU A 213 5.07 5.55 -21.45
CA GLU A 213 5.45 4.52 -22.41
C GLU A 213 4.20 3.71 -22.76
N GLU A 214 3.94 3.51 -24.05
CA GLU A 214 2.81 2.71 -24.54
C GLU A 214 3.29 1.30 -24.89
N MET A 215 2.52 0.30 -24.46
CA MET A 215 2.76 -1.10 -24.77
C MET A 215 1.53 -1.74 -25.40
N PRO A 216 1.69 -2.69 -26.32
CA PRO A 216 0.58 -3.52 -26.77
C PRO A 216 -0.04 -4.26 -25.58
N GLY A 217 -1.36 -4.23 -25.49
CA GLY A 217 -2.11 -5.04 -24.54
C GLY A 217 -2.30 -6.49 -25.04
N TRP A 218 -3.24 -7.19 -24.46
CA TRP A 218 -3.57 -8.56 -24.81
C TRP A 218 -5.09 -8.78 -24.77
N GLN A 219 -5.58 -9.72 -25.59
CA GLN A 219 -7.01 -10.01 -25.70
C GLN A 219 -7.39 -11.28 -24.95
N GLU A 220 -6.44 -12.18 -24.72
CA GLU A 220 -6.63 -13.40 -23.98
C GLU A 220 -6.80 -13.11 -22.49
N THR A 221 -7.50 -14.00 -21.78
CA THR A 221 -7.64 -13.84 -20.34
C THR A 221 -6.40 -14.30 -19.60
N THR A 222 -6.00 -13.51 -18.60
CA THR A 222 -5.00 -13.93 -17.60
C THR A 222 -5.64 -14.49 -16.34
N ALA A 223 -6.98 -14.36 -16.20
CA ALA A 223 -7.70 -14.78 -15.01
C ALA A 223 -7.55 -16.29 -14.78
N GLY A 224 -7.11 -16.67 -13.59
CA GLY A 224 -6.91 -18.07 -13.21
C GLY A 224 -5.59 -18.68 -13.67
N ALA A 225 -4.70 -17.93 -14.33
CA ALA A 225 -3.36 -18.42 -14.66
C ALA A 225 -2.56 -18.73 -13.37
N ARG A 226 -1.89 -19.89 -13.35
CA ARG A 226 -1.12 -20.41 -12.21
C ARG A 226 0.35 -20.66 -12.53
N SER A 227 0.73 -20.46 -13.78
CA SER A 227 2.11 -20.56 -14.25
C SER A 227 2.42 -19.49 -15.29
N TRP A 228 3.71 -19.21 -15.53
CA TRP A 228 4.13 -18.32 -16.61
C TRP A 228 3.64 -18.77 -17.99
N ALA A 229 3.54 -20.09 -18.22
CA ALA A 229 3.11 -20.64 -19.50
C ALA A 229 1.62 -20.37 -19.80
N ASP A 230 0.82 -20.06 -18.78
CA ASP A 230 -0.60 -19.75 -18.93
C ASP A 230 -0.81 -18.27 -19.34
N LEU A 231 0.22 -17.43 -19.23
CA LEU A 231 0.10 -16.00 -19.51
C LEU A 231 0.31 -15.68 -20.98
N PRO A 232 -0.47 -14.76 -21.56
CA PRO A 232 -0.21 -14.20 -22.88
C PRO A 232 1.18 -13.56 -22.95
N ALA A 233 1.82 -13.66 -24.11
CA ALA A 233 3.18 -13.12 -24.31
C ALA A 233 3.28 -11.62 -24.02
N GLN A 234 2.24 -10.85 -24.31
CA GLN A 234 2.22 -9.42 -24.02
C GLN A 234 2.07 -9.13 -22.53
N ALA A 235 1.31 -9.96 -21.78
CA ALA A 235 1.24 -9.83 -20.32
C ALA A 235 2.61 -10.11 -19.66
N ILE A 236 3.35 -11.11 -20.15
CA ILE A 236 4.72 -11.38 -19.69
C ILE A 236 5.64 -10.18 -19.97
N LYS A 237 5.56 -9.59 -21.19
CA LYS A 237 6.34 -8.39 -21.53
C LYS A 237 5.99 -7.21 -20.62
N TYR A 238 4.72 -7.01 -20.33
CA TYR A 238 4.27 -5.97 -19.40
C TYR A 238 4.87 -6.17 -18.01
N ILE A 239 4.77 -7.38 -17.44
CA ILE A 239 5.35 -7.69 -16.11
C ILE A 239 6.86 -7.47 -16.12
N THR A 240 7.56 -7.90 -17.16
CA THR A 240 9.00 -7.71 -17.31
C THR A 240 9.35 -6.22 -17.37
N ARG A 241 8.58 -5.44 -18.15
CA ARG A 241 8.81 -4.00 -18.27
C ARG A 241 8.55 -3.25 -16.97
N VAL A 242 7.50 -3.61 -16.24
CA VAL A 242 7.24 -3.08 -14.89
C VAL A 242 8.44 -3.33 -13.99
N GLN A 243 8.94 -4.57 -13.93
CA GLN A 243 10.10 -4.96 -13.12
C GLN A 243 11.35 -4.13 -13.46
N GLU A 244 11.62 -3.91 -14.74
CA GLU A 244 12.74 -3.08 -15.20
C GLU A 244 12.61 -1.63 -14.73
N LEU A 245 11.42 -1.03 -14.92
CA LEU A 245 11.18 0.38 -14.62
C LEU A 245 11.20 0.70 -13.11
N ILE A 246 10.77 -0.24 -12.28
CA ILE A 246 10.75 -0.07 -10.83
C ILE A 246 12.03 -0.58 -10.15
N GLU A 247 12.95 -1.19 -10.91
CA GLU A 247 14.23 -1.72 -10.43
C GLU A 247 14.08 -2.74 -9.28
N THR A 248 12.97 -3.45 -9.26
CA THR A 248 12.63 -4.41 -8.21
C THR A 248 11.99 -5.66 -8.82
N PRO A 249 12.43 -6.88 -8.46
CA PRO A 249 11.92 -8.10 -9.08
C PRO A 249 10.45 -8.35 -8.70
N VAL A 250 9.69 -8.91 -9.63
CA VAL A 250 8.36 -9.47 -9.36
C VAL A 250 8.53 -10.85 -8.75
N ALA A 251 8.12 -11.01 -7.50
CA ALA A 251 8.19 -12.27 -6.77
C ALA A 251 6.90 -13.09 -6.88
N LEU A 252 5.77 -12.41 -7.04
CA LEU A 252 4.43 -13.00 -7.12
C LEU A 252 3.60 -12.27 -8.17
N VAL A 253 2.74 -13.00 -8.90
CA VAL A 253 1.72 -12.43 -9.77
C VAL A 253 0.36 -13.03 -9.39
N SER A 254 -0.60 -12.19 -8.99
CA SER A 254 -1.97 -12.60 -8.74
C SER A 254 -2.82 -12.29 -9.96
N THR A 255 -3.54 -13.29 -10.44
CA THR A 255 -4.31 -13.28 -11.70
C THR A 255 -5.82 -13.33 -11.47
N SER A 256 -6.27 -13.42 -10.20
CA SER A 256 -7.68 -13.31 -9.81
C SER A 256 -7.80 -13.03 -8.31
N PRO A 257 -9.02 -12.79 -7.77
CA PRO A 257 -9.24 -12.70 -6.33
C PRO A 257 -9.03 -14.00 -5.56
N GLN A 258 -8.94 -15.14 -6.24
CA GLN A 258 -8.77 -16.44 -5.58
C GLN A 258 -7.32 -16.64 -5.16
N ARG A 259 -7.11 -17.21 -3.96
CA ARG A 259 -5.79 -17.47 -3.40
C ARG A 259 -4.93 -18.38 -4.27
N GLU A 260 -5.55 -19.37 -4.90
CA GLU A 260 -4.90 -20.37 -5.73
C GLU A 260 -4.41 -19.81 -7.08
N ASP A 261 -4.99 -18.70 -7.53
CA ASP A 261 -4.67 -18.05 -8.80
C ASP A 261 -3.50 -17.07 -8.61
N THR A 262 -2.37 -17.64 -8.18
CA THR A 262 -1.14 -16.92 -7.90
C THR A 262 0.04 -17.67 -8.52
N ILE A 263 0.84 -16.96 -9.30
CA ILE A 263 2.11 -17.44 -9.84
C ILE A 263 3.22 -17.05 -8.88
N LEU A 264 3.86 -18.03 -8.24
CA LEU A 264 5.05 -17.83 -7.42
C LEU A 264 6.28 -17.81 -8.34
N VAL A 265 6.89 -16.63 -8.50
CA VAL A 265 8.08 -16.45 -9.33
C VAL A 265 9.36 -16.63 -8.50
N ARG A 266 9.35 -16.13 -7.28
CA ARG A 266 10.44 -16.27 -6.31
C ARG A 266 9.85 -16.51 -4.94
N ASP A 267 10.30 -17.57 -4.28
CA ASP A 267 9.90 -17.83 -2.90
C ASP A 267 10.54 -16.78 -1.95
N PRO A 268 9.74 -15.97 -1.23
CA PRO A 268 10.27 -15.00 -0.27
C PRO A 268 11.01 -15.62 0.92
N PHE A 269 10.90 -16.91 1.11
CA PHE A 269 11.51 -17.67 2.20
C PHE A 269 12.64 -18.61 1.73
N ALA A 270 12.92 -18.67 0.43
CA ALA A 270 14.09 -19.36 -0.08
C ALA A 270 15.32 -18.45 0.06
N ASP A 271 16.42 -19.03 0.58
CA ASP A 271 17.73 -18.37 0.72
C ASP A 271 18.37 -18.06 -0.66
#